data_6a3a8ec2401dc8561642b69a5c7d7450
#
_entry.id   6a3a8ec2401dc8561642b69a5c7d7450
#
_cell.length_a   1.000
_cell.length_b   1.000
_cell.length_c   1.000
_cell.angle_alpha   90.00
_cell.angle_beta   90.00
_cell.angle_gamma   90.00
#
_symmetry.space_group_name_H-M   'P 1'
#
loop_
_entity.id
_entity.type
_entity.pdbx_description
1 polymer ?
#
loop_
_entity_poly.entity_id
_entity_poly.type
_entity_poly.pdbx_seq_one_letter_code
_entity_poly.pdbx_strand_id
1 'polypeptide(L)'
;MLFKKSLQDELLKFIKKDRVRAHMPGHNGGAGLSSGFKRNAFKLDVTEFDETDNLQNPNGIILKSEERAAKAFGAKKSFFLVNGSTVGIEAAVLTAVRNGDKLIVDRTCHKAVISGMILAGAEPIFIEPEYIERFGIYGAMSPITVMDALRNNPDAVGVVLTSPNYYGICSDIKRLAKNIHSSGKFLIVDEA
;
A
#
# COMPACT_ATOMS: atom_id res chain seq x y z
N MET A 1 39.60 -12.20 22.17
CA MET A 1 38.77 -11.61 21.10
C MET A 1 37.50 -11.11 21.74
N LEU A 2 37.35 -9.80 21.93
CA LEU A 2 36.12 -9.21 22.50
C LEU A 2 35.03 -9.35 21.47
N PHE A 3 34.05 -10.21 21.75
CA PHE A 3 32.82 -10.30 20.93
C PHE A 3 32.15 -8.92 20.93
N LYS A 4 32.16 -8.24 19.80
CA LYS A 4 31.32 -7.06 19.59
C LYS A 4 29.89 -7.48 19.87
N LYS A 5 29.12 -6.60 20.51
CA LYS A 5 27.70 -6.83 20.81
C LYS A 5 26.95 -7.27 19.57
N SER A 6 26.10 -8.27 19.74
CA SER A 6 25.25 -8.75 18.64
C SER A 6 24.19 -7.71 18.27
N LEU A 7 23.61 -7.82 17.09
CA LEU A 7 22.45 -7.01 16.70
C LEU A 7 21.32 -7.13 17.73
N GLN A 8 21.10 -8.33 18.26
CA GLN A 8 20.12 -8.61 19.30
C GLN A 8 20.37 -7.77 20.55
N ASP A 9 21.63 -7.69 21.03
CA ASP A 9 21.98 -6.91 22.22
C ASP A 9 21.67 -5.42 22.03
N GLU A 10 21.95 -4.88 20.85
CA GLU A 10 21.68 -3.48 20.55
C GLU A 10 20.17 -3.21 20.40
N LEU A 11 19.40 -4.11 19.79
CA LEU A 11 17.95 -4.00 19.73
C LEU A 11 17.31 -4.11 21.12
N LEU A 12 17.77 -5.01 21.97
CA LEU A 12 17.29 -5.11 23.36
C LEU A 12 17.56 -3.84 24.17
N LYS A 13 18.68 -3.16 23.92
CA LYS A 13 18.92 -1.84 24.50
C LYS A 13 17.99 -0.77 23.94
N PHE A 14 17.75 -0.81 22.63
CA PHE A 14 16.88 0.16 21.98
C PHE A 14 15.46 0.10 22.55
N ILE A 15 14.89 -1.10 22.73
CA ILE A 15 13.51 -1.27 23.23
C ILE A 15 13.35 -0.90 24.72
N LYS A 16 14.44 -0.87 25.50
CA LYS A 16 14.42 -0.42 26.91
C LYS A 16 14.34 1.11 27.06
N LYS A 17 14.56 1.87 25.99
CA LYS A 17 14.45 3.33 26.04
C LYS A 17 12.97 3.71 25.99
N ASP A 18 12.56 4.54 26.94
CA ASP A 18 11.22 5.14 26.93
C ASP A 18 11.10 6.09 25.74
N ARG A 19 10.28 5.69 24.76
CA ARG A 19 10.08 6.43 23.50
C ARG A 19 8.66 6.29 23.00
N VAL A 20 8.11 7.36 22.50
CA VAL A 20 6.90 7.31 21.67
C VAL A 20 7.24 6.63 20.34
N ARG A 21 6.51 5.58 20.01
CA ARG A 21 6.69 4.82 18.79
C ARG A 21 5.78 5.38 17.69
N ALA A 22 6.27 6.35 16.96
CA ALA A 22 5.58 6.95 15.82
C ALA A 22 6.26 6.54 14.50
N HIS A 23 6.59 5.25 14.37
CA HIS A 23 7.28 4.69 13.22
C HIS A 23 6.73 3.31 12.84
N MET A 24 6.99 2.86 11.62
CA MET A 24 6.72 1.50 11.18
C MET A 24 7.54 0.46 11.97
N PRO A 25 7.01 -0.75 12.20
CA PRO A 25 5.66 -1.20 11.84
C PRO A 25 4.58 -0.69 12.81
N GLY A 26 3.36 -0.50 12.30
CA GLY A 26 2.24 0.13 13.02
C GLY A 26 1.69 -0.64 14.23
N HIS A 27 2.11 -1.90 14.46
CA HIS A 27 1.68 -2.67 15.65
C HIS A 27 2.22 -2.10 16.97
N ASN A 28 3.02 -1.04 16.95
CA ASN A 28 3.52 -0.29 18.11
C ASN A 28 4.10 -1.19 19.23
N GLY A 29 5.08 -2.02 18.88
CA GLY A 29 5.69 -2.98 19.81
C GLY A 29 4.72 -4.08 20.26
N GLY A 30 3.66 -4.34 19.50
CA GLY A 30 2.65 -5.34 19.82
C GLY A 30 1.60 -4.88 20.83
N ALA A 31 1.44 -3.57 21.06
CA ALA A 31 0.50 -3.03 22.06
C ALA A 31 -0.94 -3.51 21.82
N GLY A 32 -1.39 -3.55 20.56
CA GLY A 32 -2.73 -4.02 20.18
C GLY A 32 -2.90 -5.54 20.02
N LEU A 33 -1.82 -6.32 20.17
CA LEU A 33 -1.89 -7.76 19.98
C LEU A 33 -2.43 -8.48 21.22
N SER A 34 -3.28 -9.49 21.02
CA SER A 34 -3.79 -10.31 22.11
C SER A 34 -2.66 -11.04 22.84
N SER A 35 -2.87 -11.31 24.14
CA SER A 35 -1.92 -12.07 24.94
C SER A 35 -1.72 -13.50 24.40
N GLY A 36 -2.78 -14.08 23.83
CA GLY A 36 -2.73 -15.40 23.18
C GLY A 36 -1.78 -15.40 21.98
N PHE A 37 -1.89 -14.40 21.12
CA PHE A 37 -0.98 -14.26 19.98
C PHE A 37 0.46 -14.08 20.43
N LYS A 38 0.73 -13.16 21.36
CA LYS A 38 2.10 -12.90 21.87
C LYS A 38 2.77 -14.15 22.45
N ARG A 39 2.03 -14.98 23.19
CA ARG A 39 2.56 -16.21 23.79
C ARG A 39 2.81 -17.34 22.78
N ASN A 40 2.10 -17.34 21.68
CA ASN A 40 2.13 -18.43 20.72
C ASN A 40 2.75 -18.04 19.36
N ALA A 41 3.34 -16.86 19.24
CA ALA A 41 3.86 -16.33 17.96
C ALA A 41 4.72 -17.38 17.21
N PHE A 42 5.70 -17.98 17.90
CA PHE A 42 6.56 -19.02 17.30
C PHE A 42 5.85 -20.36 17.03
N LYS A 43 4.75 -20.66 17.74
CA LYS A 43 3.95 -21.86 17.48
C LYS A 43 2.97 -21.68 16.33
N LEU A 44 2.69 -20.43 15.96
CA LEU A 44 1.84 -20.05 14.84
C LEU A 44 2.65 -19.89 13.54
N ASP A 45 3.97 -19.89 13.64
CA ASP A 45 4.87 -19.88 12.50
C ASP A 45 5.00 -21.32 11.96
N VAL A 46 4.17 -21.61 10.99
CA VAL A 46 4.02 -22.97 10.41
C VAL A 46 4.10 -22.89 8.89
N THR A 47 4.43 -24.02 8.27
CA THR A 47 4.40 -24.15 6.81
C THR A 47 3.01 -24.55 6.30
N GLU A 48 2.91 -24.79 4.99
CA GLU A 48 1.69 -25.24 4.31
C GLU A 48 1.41 -26.71 4.62
N PHE A 49 0.40 -26.96 5.43
CA PHE A 49 -0.25 -28.25 5.62
C PHE A 49 -1.71 -28.13 5.15
N ASP A 50 -2.39 -29.26 5.00
CA ASP A 50 -3.81 -29.26 4.61
C ASP A 50 -4.67 -28.43 5.57
N GLU A 51 -4.33 -28.40 6.87
CA GLU A 51 -5.04 -27.63 7.89
C GLU A 51 -4.65 -26.15 7.96
N THR A 52 -3.47 -25.78 7.45
CA THR A 52 -2.94 -24.40 7.52
C THR A 52 -3.12 -23.61 6.22
N ASP A 53 -3.50 -24.29 5.14
CA ASP A 53 -3.73 -23.69 3.82
C ASP A 53 -2.43 -23.19 3.14
N ASN A 54 -2.53 -22.68 1.92
CA ASN A 54 -1.42 -22.11 1.15
C ASN A 54 -1.77 -20.69 0.67
N LEU A 55 -0.98 -19.70 1.07
CA LEU A 55 -1.25 -18.29 0.74
C LEU A 55 -1.24 -18.01 -0.76
N GLN A 56 -0.48 -18.74 -1.55
CA GLN A 56 -0.39 -18.53 -3.01
C GLN A 56 -1.55 -19.18 -3.78
N ASN A 57 -2.22 -20.16 -3.16
CA ASN A 57 -3.40 -20.82 -3.71
C ASN A 57 -4.40 -21.16 -2.60
N PRO A 58 -4.97 -20.14 -1.94
CA PRO A 58 -5.80 -20.35 -0.76
C PRO A 58 -7.11 -21.06 -1.09
N ASN A 59 -7.44 -22.10 -0.32
CA ASN A 59 -8.68 -22.86 -0.46
C ASN A 59 -9.32 -23.23 0.90
N GLY A 60 -8.66 -22.88 2.00
CA GLY A 60 -9.02 -23.25 3.37
C GLY A 60 -9.21 -22.05 4.31
N ILE A 61 -8.40 -22.02 5.39
CA ILE A 61 -8.52 -20.99 6.43
C ILE A 61 -8.05 -19.62 5.99
N ILE A 62 -7.08 -19.55 5.08
CA ILE A 62 -6.61 -18.28 4.50
C ILE A 62 -7.70 -17.70 3.61
N LEU A 63 -8.26 -18.50 2.67
CA LEU A 63 -9.36 -18.05 1.81
C LEU A 63 -10.54 -17.50 2.63
N LYS A 64 -10.99 -18.23 3.65
CA LYS A 64 -12.06 -17.77 4.53
C LYS A 64 -11.73 -16.46 5.26
N SER A 65 -10.45 -16.22 5.55
CA SER A 65 -10.00 -14.98 6.19
C SER A 65 -9.97 -13.83 5.20
N GLU A 66 -9.53 -14.05 3.96
CA GLU A 66 -9.58 -13.09 2.86
C GLU A 66 -11.01 -12.68 2.51
N GLU A 67 -11.95 -13.65 2.46
CA GLU A 67 -13.37 -13.39 2.24
C GLU A 67 -13.97 -12.52 3.36
N ARG A 68 -13.61 -12.78 4.62
CA ARG A 68 -14.02 -11.93 5.76
C ARG A 68 -13.45 -10.52 5.65
N ALA A 69 -12.20 -10.38 5.27
CA ALA A 69 -11.58 -9.08 5.03
C ALA A 69 -12.29 -8.35 3.89
N ALA A 70 -12.52 -9.01 2.75
CA ALA A 70 -13.25 -8.44 1.62
C ALA A 70 -14.63 -7.91 2.05
N LYS A 71 -15.38 -8.71 2.82
CA LYS A 71 -16.69 -8.29 3.34
C LYS A 71 -16.58 -7.08 4.28
N ALA A 72 -15.58 -7.04 5.15
CA ALA A 72 -15.39 -5.94 6.10
C ALA A 72 -15.06 -4.62 5.39
N PHE A 73 -14.29 -4.67 4.31
CA PHE A 73 -13.90 -3.50 3.51
C PHE A 73 -14.86 -3.20 2.35
N GLY A 74 -15.91 -3.98 2.16
CA GLY A 74 -16.83 -3.81 1.02
C GLY A 74 -16.18 -4.08 -0.34
N ALA A 75 -15.10 -4.86 -0.37
CA ALA A 75 -14.38 -5.22 -1.57
C ALA A 75 -14.90 -6.51 -2.19
N LYS A 76 -14.70 -6.69 -3.50
CA LYS A 76 -15.04 -7.94 -4.18
C LYS A 76 -14.10 -9.08 -3.78
N LYS A 77 -12.82 -8.77 -3.56
CA LYS A 77 -11.78 -9.70 -3.10
C LYS A 77 -10.78 -8.95 -2.22
N SER A 78 -10.14 -9.68 -1.32
CA SER A 78 -8.94 -9.25 -0.59
C SER A 78 -7.85 -10.28 -0.75
N PHE A 79 -6.61 -9.85 -0.68
CA PHE A 79 -5.43 -10.69 -0.75
C PHE A 79 -4.50 -10.34 0.40
N PHE A 80 -4.06 -11.33 1.16
CA PHE A 80 -3.03 -11.11 2.16
C PHE A 80 -1.67 -11.09 1.47
N LEU A 81 -0.89 -10.07 1.80
CA LEU A 81 0.42 -9.87 1.19
C LEU A 81 1.52 -10.17 2.22
N VAL A 82 2.54 -10.89 1.79
CA VAL A 82 3.84 -10.93 2.44
C VAL A 82 4.74 -9.90 1.74
N ASN A 83 5.68 -9.31 2.44
CA ASN A 83 6.57 -8.29 1.90
C ASN A 83 5.96 -6.87 1.75
N GLY A 84 4.89 -6.59 2.50
CA GLY A 84 4.30 -5.25 2.63
C GLY A 84 3.49 -4.79 1.44
N SER A 85 2.96 -3.57 1.51
CA SER A 85 2.17 -2.93 0.45
C SER A 85 2.95 -2.74 -0.85
N THR A 86 4.28 -2.69 -0.79
CA THR A 86 5.15 -2.57 -1.97
C THR A 86 4.82 -3.61 -3.02
N VAL A 87 4.78 -4.90 -2.64
CA VAL A 87 4.46 -5.97 -3.60
C VAL A 87 3.02 -5.87 -4.12
N GLY A 88 2.09 -5.40 -3.28
CA GLY A 88 0.70 -5.20 -3.69
C GLY A 88 0.56 -4.12 -4.76
N ILE A 89 1.24 -2.99 -4.58
CA ILE A 89 1.24 -1.89 -5.55
C ILE A 89 1.93 -2.31 -6.86
N GLU A 90 3.10 -2.96 -6.77
CA GLU A 90 3.80 -3.48 -7.95
C GLU A 90 2.91 -4.48 -8.72
N ALA A 91 2.28 -5.43 -8.03
CA ALA A 91 1.38 -6.40 -8.63
C ALA A 91 0.14 -5.73 -9.26
N ALA A 92 -0.46 -4.72 -8.61
CA ALA A 92 -1.59 -3.99 -9.15
C ALA A 92 -1.23 -3.26 -10.45
N VAL A 93 -0.09 -2.57 -10.49
CA VAL A 93 0.40 -1.90 -11.70
C VAL A 93 0.70 -2.91 -12.80
N LEU A 94 1.48 -3.97 -12.51
CA LEU A 94 1.81 -5.02 -13.48
C LEU A 94 0.59 -5.74 -14.07
N THR A 95 -0.49 -5.83 -13.30
CA THR A 95 -1.73 -6.46 -13.75
C THR A 95 -2.56 -5.54 -14.65
N ALA A 96 -2.55 -4.25 -14.34
CA ALA A 96 -3.42 -3.27 -14.97
C ALA A 96 -2.79 -2.55 -16.19
N VAL A 97 -1.46 -2.59 -16.31
CA VAL A 97 -0.70 -1.78 -17.28
C VAL A 97 0.17 -2.68 -18.13
N ARG A 98 0.27 -2.37 -19.42
CA ARG A 98 1.13 -3.03 -20.39
C ARG A 98 2.27 -2.12 -20.83
N ASN A 99 3.29 -2.71 -21.45
CA ASN A 99 4.41 -1.95 -21.99
C ASN A 99 3.94 -0.89 -23.00
N GLY A 100 4.36 0.35 -22.78
CA GLY A 100 3.97 1.52 -23.57
C GLY A 100 2.63 2.16 -23.19
N ASP A 101 1.87 1.59 -22.26
CA ASP A 101 0.65 2.24 -21.75
C ASP A 101 0.99 3.49 -20.95
N LYS A 102 0.23 4.56 -21.14
CA LYS A 102 0.33 5.78 -20.34
C LYS A 102 -0.45 5.65 -19.04
N LEU A 103 0.20 5.98 -17.92
CA LEU A 103 -0.38 5.94 -16.60
C LEU A 103 -0.26 7.29 -15.91
N ILE A 104 -1.40 7.87 -15.49
CA ILE A 104 -1.43 9.11 -14.71
C ILE A 104 -1.07 8.77 -13.26
N VAL A 105 -0.09 9.46 -12.70
CA VAL A 105 0.49 9.11 -11.39
C VAL A 105 0.68 10.35 -10.53
N ASP A 106 0.25 10.24 -9.28
CA ASP A 106 0.57 11.20 -8.23
C ASP A 106 2.08 11.35 -8.08
N ARG A 107 2.60 12.55 -8.26
CA ARG A 107 4.05 12.85 -8.15
C ARG A 107 4.60 12.53 -6.77
N THR A 108 3.76 12.51 -5.74
CA THR A 108 4.14 12.22 -4.35
C THR A 108 3.99 10.75 -3.98
N CYS A 109 3.76 9.86 -4.96
CA CYS A 109 3.59 8.43 -4.75
C CYS A 109 4.82 7.75 -4.13
N HIS A 110 4.58 6.63 -3.46
CA HIS A 110 5.66 5.79 -2.95
C HIS A 110 6.48 5.18 -4.11
N LYS A 111 7.77 4.93 -3.87
CA LYS A 111 8.68 4.31 -4.86
C LYS A 111 8.18 2.98 -5.44
N ALA A 112 7.31 2.26 -4.74
CA ALA A 112 6.69 1.03 -5.24
C ALA A 112 5.90 1.26 -6.54
N VAL A 113 5.22 2.40 -6.69
CA VAL A 113 4.52 2.78 -7.93
C VAL A 113 5.52 2.95 -9.07
N ILE A 114 6.64 3.64 -8.79
CA ILE A 114 7.72 3.83 -9.79
C ILE A 114 8.32 2.50 -10.20
N SER A 115 8.61 1.62 -9.23
CA SER A 115 9.12 0.26 -9.51
C SER A 115 8.14 -0.54 -10.37
N GLY A 116 6.85 -0.53 -10.02
CA GLY A 116 5.80 -1.20 -10.79
C GLY A 116 5.72 -0.69 -12.23
N MET A 117 5.80 0.63 -12.44
CA MET A 117 5.81 1.22 -13.78
C MET A 117 7.04 0.81 -14.59
N ILE A 118 8.23 0.83 -13.98
CA ILE A 118 9.47 0.39 -14.66
C ILE A 118 9.34 -1.07 -15.09
N LEU A 119 8.86 -1.93 -14.19
CA LEU A 119 8.67 -3.35 -14.48
C LEU A 119 7.60 -3.60 -15.57
N ALA A 120 6.53 -2.80 -15.58
CA ALA A 120 5.48 -2.88 -16.60
C ALA A 120 5.87 -2.24 -17.94
N GLY A 121 6.92 -1.41 -17.97
CA GLY A 121 7.27 -0.59 -19.14
C GLY A 121 6.27 0.52 -19.42
N ALA A 122 5.63 1.06 -18.38
CA ALA A 122 4.63 2.12 -18.48
C ALA A 122 5.26 3.50 -18.73
N GLU A 123 4.53 4.37 -19.44
CA GLU A 123 4.87 5.79 -19.61
C GLU A 123 4.16 6.63 -18.55
N PRO A 124 4.89 7.27 -17.60
CA PRO A 124 4.26 8.04 -16.55
C PRO A 124 3.83 9.43 -17.03
N ILE A 125 2.64 9.83 -16.62
CA ILE A 125 2.13 11.21 -16.68
C ILE A 125 1.99 11.68 -15.25
N PHE A 126 2.97 12.44 -14.75
CA PHE A 126 2.94 12.92 -13.38
C PHE A 126 1.99 14.10 -13.21
N ILE A 127 1.16 14.02 -12.16
CA ILE A 127 0.30 15.10 -11.67
C ILE A 127 0.68 15.44 -10.24
N GLU A 128 0.53 16.71 -9.88
CA GLU A 128 0.91 17.17 -8.55
C GLU A 128 -0.34 17.51 -7.73
N PRO A 129 -0.38 17.08 -6.44
CA PRO A 129 -1.36 17.60 -5.49
C PRO A 129 -1.18 19.10 -5.26
N GLU A 130 -2.16 19.74 -4.66
CA GLU A 130 -2.08 21.13 -4.23
C GLU A 130 -0.89 21.33 -3.27
N TYR A 131 -0.04 22.32 -3.54
CA TYR A 131 1.05 22.67 -2.64
C TYR A 131 0.58 23.71 -1.62
N ILE A 132 0.75 23.40 -0.33
CA ILE A 132 0.34 24.25 0.79
C ILE A 132 1.56 25.03 1.26
N GLU A 133 1.81 26.20 0.68
CA GLU A 133 3.01 27.01 0.92
C GLU A 133 3.26 27.30 2.41
N ARG A 134 2.20 27.61 3.17
CA ARG A 134 2.31 27.89 4.61
C ARG A 134 3.04 26.80 5.40
N PHE A 135 2.90 25.55 4.97
CA PHE A 135 3.48 24.39 5.65
C PHE A 135 4.63 23.75 4.87
N GLY A 136 4.85 24.16 3.62
CA GLY A 136 5.87 23.55 2.76
C GLY A 136 5.58 22.09 2.39
N ILE A 137 4.31 21.69 2.28
CA ILE A 137 3.91 20.29 2.04
C ILE A 137 2.88 20.21 0.91
N TYR A 138 2.77 19.01 0.33
CA TYR A 138 1.67 18.71 -0.58
C TYR A 138 0.39 18.35 0.19
N GLY A 139 -0.73 18.85 -0.32
CA GLY A 139 -2.08 18.63 0.19
C GLY A 139 -2.78 17.45 -0.47
N ALA A 140 -4.11 17.59 -0.64
CA ALA A 140 -4.94 16.59 -1.31
C ALA A 140 -4.82 16.69 -2.83
N MET A 141 -5.02 15.56 -3.53
CA MET A 141 -5.18 15.56 -4.98
C MET A 141 -6.52 16.17 -5.37
N SER A 142 -6.48 17.19 -6.22
CA SER A 142 -7.69 17.85 -6.72
C SER A 142 -8.38 17.01 -7.81
N PRO A 143 -9.71 16.83 -7.76
CA PRO A 143 -10.46 16.26 -8.87
C PRO A 143 -10.27 17.00 -10.19
N ILE A 144 -10.07 18.32 -10.15
CA ILE A 144 -9.84 19.13 -11.36
C ILE A 144 -8.51 18.72 -12.00
N THR A 145 -7.43 18.64 -11.23
CA THR A 145 -6.10 18.23 -11.72
C THR A 145 -6.17 16.86 -12.42
N VAL A 146 -6.84 15.88 -11.81
CA VAL A 146 -6.98 14.52 -12.39
C VAL A 146 -7.79 14.57 -13.69
N MET A 147 -8.90 15.32 -13.71
CA MET A 147 -9.75 15.40 -14.92
C MET A 147 -9.08 16.14 -16.06
N ASP A 148 -8.26 17.15 -15.76
CA ASP A 148 -7.46 17.85 -16.77
C ASP A 148 -6.39 16.94 -17.35
N ALA A 149 -5.72 16.17 -16.51
CA ALA A 149 -4.74 15.18 -16.96
C ALA A 149 -5.37 14.11 -17.87
N LEU A 150 -6.55 13.60 -17.52
CA LEU A 150 -7.30 12.64 -18.34
C LEU A 150 -7.76 13.23 -19.67
N ARG A 151 -8.22 14.49 -19.68
CA ARG A 151 -8.62 15.18 -20.93
C ARG A 151 -7.44 15.39 -21.88
N ASN A 152 -6.29 15.76 -21.31
CA ASN A 152 -5.07 15.99 -22.09
C ASN A 152 -4.37 14.70 -22.53
N ASN A 153 -4.70 13.57 -21.92
CA ASN A 153 -4.13 12.26 -22.21
C ASN A 153 -5.23 11.20 -22.30
N PRO A 154 -6.07 11.25 -23.33
CA PRO A 154 -7.22 10.35 -23.47
C PRO A 154 -6.82 8.88 -23.66
N ASP A 155 -5.59 8.64 -24.08
CA ASP A 155 -4.95 7.35 -24.24
C ASP A 155 -4.36 6.77 -22.93
N ALA A 156 -4.31 7.55 -21.85
CA ALA A 156 -3.94 7.00 -20.54
C ALA A 156 -4.91 5.90 -20.10
N VAL A 157 -4.38 4.77 -19.59
CA VAL A 157 -5.20 3.60 -19.23
C VAL A 157 -5.82 3.70 -17.84
N GLY A 158 -5.20 4.46 -16.93
CA GLY A 158 -5.68 4.60 -15.56
C GLY A 158 -4.94 5.67 -14.77
N VAL A 159 -5.26 5.72 -13.48
CA VAL A 159 -4.71 6.68 -12.52
C VAL A 159 -4.22 5.95 -11.28
N VAL A 160 -3.09 6.36 -10.73
CA VAL A 160 -2.56 5.90 -9.42
C VAL A 160 -2.44 7.09 -8.49
N LEU A 161 -3.08 7.02 -7.33
CA LEU A 161 -3.09 8.06 -6.31
C LEU A 161 -2.64 7.51 -4.95
N THR A 162 -2.10 8.40 -4.11
CA THR A 162 -1.77 8.10 -2.71
C THR A 162 -2.72 8.86 -1.80
N SER A 163 -3.47 8.14 -0.93
CA SER A 163 -4.39 8.76 0.02
C SER A 163 -4.66 7.81 1.20
N PRO A 164 -4.31 8.20 2.44
CA PRO A 164 -3.69 9.48 2.80
C PRO A 164 -2.28 9.64 2.23
N ASN A 165 -1.86 10.89 2.04
CA ASN A 165 -0.48 11.18 1.67
C ASN A 165 0.46 11.04 2.89
N TYR A 166 1.77 11.27 2.69
CA TYR A 166 2.79 11.15 3.75
C TYR A 166 2.49 12.00 5.01
N TYR A 167 1.73 13.08 4.86
CA TYR A 167 1.35 13.98 5.96
C TYR A 167 -0.02 13.66 6.57
N GLY A 168 -0.67 12.57 6.15
CA GLY A 168 -1.98 12.15 6.63
C GLY A 168 -3.15 12.90 6.00
N ILE A 169 -2.94 13.63 4.91
CA ILE A 169 -3.99 14.37 4.21
C ILE A 169 -4.69 13.45 3.22
N CYS A 170 -6.01 13.32 3.35
CA CYS A 170 -6.83 12.48 2.48
C CYS A 170 -7.39 13.28 1.31
N SER A 171 -7.41 12.67 0.14
CA SER A 171 -8.13 13.15 -1.05
C SER A 171 -9.58 12.63 -1.05
N ASP A 172 -10.48 13.30 -1.75
CA ASP A 172 -11.86 12.82 -1.96
C ASP A 172 -11.87 11.65 -2.96
N ILE A 173 -11.41 10.49 -2.49
CA ILE A 173 -11.28 9.27 -3.32
C ILE A 173 -12.62 8.86 -3.93
N LYS A 174 -13.75 9.04 -3.22
CA LYS A 174 -15.06 8.71 -3.75
C LYS A 174 -15.42 9.52 -5.00
N ARG A 175 -15.18 10.82 -4.96
CA ARG A 175 -15.40 11.71 -6.10
C ARG A 175 -14.42 11.47 -7.23
N LEU A 176 -13.15 11.26 -6.89
CA LEU A 176 -12.09 10.91 -7.85
C LEU A 176 -12.40 9.60 -8.57
N ALA A 177 -12.74 8.54 -7.85
CA ALA A 177 -13.10 7.26 -8.42
C ALA A 177 -14.30 7.37 -9.38
N LYS A 178 -15.37 8.08 -8.98
CA LYS A 178 -16.53 8.34 -9.85
C LYS A 178 -16.12 8.99 -11.17
N ASN A 179 -15.29 10.03 -11.10
CA ASN A 179 -14.85 10.77 -12.27
C ASN A 179 -13.95 9.93 -13.19
N ILE A 180 -12.97 9.22 -12.62
CA ILE A 180 -12.03 8.38 -13.35
C ILE A 180 -12.78 7.22 -14.04
N HIS A 181 -13.66 6.54 -13.32
CA HIS A 181 -14.44 5.44 -13.88
C HIS A 181 -15.43 5.90 -14.94
N SER A 182 -16.01 7.11 -14.83
CA SER A 182 -16.87 7.66 -15.88
C SER A 182 -16.12 7.95 -17.19
N SER A 183 -14.80 8.06 -17.13
CA SER A 183 -13.92 8.17 -18.30
C SER A 183 -13.45 6.79 -18.83
N GLY A 184 -13.98 5.68 -18.27
CA GLY A 184 -13.61 4.32 -18.67
C GLY A 184 -12.20 3.90 -18.20
N LYS A 185 -11.63 4.58 -17.21
CA LYS A 185 -10.28 4.35 -16.71
C LYS A 185 -10.30 3.67 -15.33
N PHE A 186 -9.26 2.89 -15.01
CA PHE A 186 -9.11 2.32 -13.67
C PHE A 186 -8.46 3.30 -12.69
N LEU A 187 -8.65 3.04 -11.41
CA LEU A 187 -7.99 3.74 -10.31
C LEU A 187 -7.32 2.75 -9.38
N ILE A 188 -6.04 2.97 -9.08
CA ILE A 188 -5.31 2.33 -7.99
C ILE A 188 -5.10 3.39 -6.90
N VAL A 189 -5.40 3.04 -5.66
CA VAL A 189 -5.16 3.91 -4.49
C VAL A 189 -4.20 3.20 -3.54
N ASP A 190 -3.09 3.86 -3.27
CA ASP A 190 -2.17 3.45 -2.21
C ASP A 190 -2.63 4.08 -0.90
N GLU A 191 -3.14 3.25 0.01
CA GLU A 191 -3.65 3.65 1.34
C GLU A 191 -2.71 3.24 2.49
N ALA A 192 -1.45 2.92 2.15
CA ALA A 192 -0.47 2.48 3.14
C ALA A 192 -0.03 3.60 4.10
#